data_f94e5154a3749ab613d23138bef10cef
#
_entry.id   f94e5154a3749ab613d23138bef10cef
#
_cell.length_a   1.000
_cell.length_b   1.000
_cell.length_c   1.000
_cell.angle_alpha   90.00
_cell.angle_beta   90.00
_cell.angle_gamma   90.00
#
_symmetry.space_group_name_H-M   'P 1'
#
loop_
_entity.id
_entity.type
_entity.pdbx_description
1 polymer ?
#
loop_
_entity_poly.entity_id
_entity_poly.type
_entity_poly.pdbx_seq_one_letter_code
_entity_poly.pdbx_strand_id
1 'polypeptide(L)'
;EHPEHFISSPFPPFEAYSFTGADLSSDDRVVIQIEDHYWESSDAAVVFKRIDRATGEARYIYHGNDGTSFPWNDTAQLDYLQADVREAVIGQILEVARRFNVIRFDAAMVLARRHIQRLWYPLPGHEAGIPSRSSAALPAAELARRMPAEFWREVVDRVAAEVPDTLLLAE
;
A
#
# COMPACT_ATOMS: atom_id res chain seq x y z
N GLU A 1 -13.62 -1.18 -5.51
CA GLU A 1 -14.78 -0.42 -5.01
C GLU A 1 -14.35 0.81 -4.18
N HIS A 2 -13.16 0.83 -3.60
CA HIS A 2 -12.62 1.89 -2.76
C HIS A 2 -11.23 2.35 -3.25
N PRO A 3 -11.14 3.03 -4.41
CA PRO A 3 -9.85 3.47 -4.94
C PRO A 3 -9.13 4.47 -4.02
N GLU A 4 -9.86 5.19 -3.18
CA GLU A 4 -9.35 6.12 -2.17
C GLU A 4 -8.57 5.44 -1.04
N HIS A 5 -8.74 4.12 -0.85
CA HIS A 5 -8.02 3.35 0.16
C HIS A 5 -6.56 3.04 -0.23
N PHE A 6 -6.17 3.31 -1.47
CA PHE A 6 -4.84 2.99 -1.97
C PHE A 6 -3.94 4.23 -2.08
N ILE A 7 -2.65 4.04 -1.83
CA ILE A 7 -1.66 5.10 -2.05
C ILE A 7 -1.57 5.39 -3.54
N SER A 8 -1.87 6.62 -3.93
CA SER A 8 -1.86 7.04 -5.33
C SER A 8 -1.41 8.48 -5.51
N SER A 9 -0.92 8.79 -6.73
CA SER A 9 -0.51 10.12 -7.16
C SER A 9 -1.30 10.54 -8.41
N PRO A 10 -1.58 11.83 -8.64
CA PRO A 10 -2.13 12.32 -9.88
C PRO A 10 -1.10 12.40 -11.02
N PHE A 11 0.17 12.17 -10.75
CA PHE A 11 1.28 12.18 -11.73
C PHE A 11 2.20 10.97 -11.53
N PRO A 12 2.90 10.52 -12.58
CA PRO A 12 3.83 9.39 -12.46
C PRO A 12 5.03 9.76 -11.56
N PRO A 13 5.68 8.77 -10.91
CA PRO A 13 6.86 8.99 -10.08
C PRO A 13 8.03 9.64 -10.84
N PHE A 14 8.18 9.30 -12.10
CA PHE A 14 9.21 9.85 -13.00
C PHE A 14 8.56 10.26 -14.32
N GLU A 15 9.01 11.37 -14.89
CA GLU A 15 8.53 11.86 -16.19
C GLU A 15 8.81 10.88 -17.35
N ALA A 16 9.86 10.07 -17.22
CA ALA A 16 10.24 9.07 -18.23
C ALA A 16 9.32 7.83 -18.24
N TYR A 17 8.45 7.65 -17.25
CA TYR A 17 7.55 6.50 -17.21
C TYR A 17 6.49 6.59 -18.31
N SER A 18 6.30 5.46 -19.02
CA SER A 18 5.30 5.29 -20.06
C SER A 18 4.38 4.10 -19.76
N PHE A 19 3.15 4.17 -20.27
CA PHE A 19 2.10 3.20 -20.01
C PHE A 19 1.34 2.95 -21.31
N THR A 20 1.97 2.23 -22.25
CA THR A 20 1.43 1.96 -23.60
C THR A 20 0.92 0.52 -23.74
N GLY A 21 1.15 -0.32 -22.74
CA GLY A 21 0.76 -1.71 -22.73
C GLY A 21 -0.76 -1.92 -22.75
N ALA A 22 -1.15 -3.17 -22.90
CA ALA A 22 -2.56 -3.58 -22.92
C ALA A 22 -3.26 -3.26 -21.58
N ASP A 23 -4.57 -3.07 -21.66
CA ASP A 23 -5.41 -3.03 -20.46
C ASP A 23 -5.43 -4.39 -19.78
N LEU A 24 -5.05 -4.42 -18.52
CA LEU A 24 -5.02 -5.62 -17.67
C LEU A 24 -6.26 -5.74 -16.76
N SER A 25 -7.17 -4.78 -16.82
CA SER A 25 -8.39 -4.79 -16.00
C SER A 25 -9.41 -5.81 -16.53
N SER A 26 -10.02 -6.53 -15.61
CA SER A 26 -11.24 -7.28 -15.86
C SER A 26 -12.52 -6.47 -15.56
N ASP A 27 -12.36 -5.23 -15.09
CA ASP A 27 -13.48 -4.32 -14.75
C ASP A 27 -13.67 -3.28 -15.87
N ASP A 28 -14.82 -3.33 -16.53
CA ASP A 28 -15.16 -2.43 -17.64
C ASP A 28 -15.22 -0.94 -17.28
N ARG A 29 -15.20 -0.61 -15.98
CA ARG A 29 -15.20 0.77 -15.50
C ARG A 29 -13.83 1.43 -15.52
N VAL A 30 -12.76 0.65 -15.57
CA VAL A 30 -11.38 1.15 -15.47
C VAL A 30 -10.47 0.53 -16.49
N VAL A 31 -9.35 1.21 -16.77
CA VAL A 31 -8.18 0.66 -17.48
C VAL A 31 -7.05 0.53 -16.47
N ILE A 32 -6.33 -0.57 -16.49
CA ILE A 32 -5.12 -0.79 -15.70
C ILE A 32 -3.96 -1.07 -16.64
N GLN A 33 -2.89 -0.28 -16.54
CA GLN A 33 -1.68 -0.46 -17.33
C GLN A 33 -0.46 -0.51 -16.41
N ILE A 34 0.41 -1.49 -16.62
CA ILE A 34 1.73 -1.55 -15.98
C ILE A 34 2.68 -0.62 -16.75
N GLU A 35 3.67 -0.06 -16.08
CA GLU A 35 4.72 0.74 -16.69
C GLU A 35 5.52 -0.14 -17.67
N ASP A 36 5.87 0.44 -18.85
CA ASP A 36 6.41 -0.33 -19.98
C ASP A 36 7.75 -1.01 -19.68
N HIS A 37 8.55 -0.46 -18.75
CA HIS A 37 9.86 -0.97 -18.34
C HIS A 37 9.83 -1.77 -17.02
N TYR A 38 8.64 -2.12 -16.54
CA TYR A 38 8.46 -2.82 -15.25
C TYR A 38 9.37 -4.05 -15.10
N TRP A 39 9.59 -4.79 -16.18
CA TRP A 39 10.36 -6.03 -16.18
C TRP A 39 11.86 -5.83 -16.38
N GLU A 40 12.32 -4.60 -16.59
CA GLU A 40 13.72 -4.29 -16.69
C GLU A 40 14.36 -4.14 -15.31
N SER A 41 15.49 -4.81 -15.08
CA SER A 41 16.14 -4.87 -13.77
C SER A 41 16.78 -3.55 -13.32
N SER A 42 16.80 -2.53 -14.16
CA SER A 42 17.51 -1.27 -13.92
C SER A 42 16.68 -0.20 -13.22
N ASP A 43 15.34 -0.28 -13.30
CA ASP A 43 14.45 0.72 -12.72
C ASP A 43 13.11 0.07 -12.36
N ALA A 44 12.89 -0.16 -11.09
CA ALA A 44 11.65 -0.78 -10.64
C ALA A 44 10.51 0.23 -10.75
N ALA A 45 9.61 0.01 -11.71
CA ALA A 45 8.35 0.74 -11.79
C ALA A 45 7.55 0.51 -10.50
N VAL A 46 7.32 1.59 -9.76
CA VAL A 46 6.70 1.53 -8.43
C VAL A 46 5.19 1.72 -8.46
N VAL A 47 4.63 2.05 -9.63
CA VAL A 47 3.21 2.32 -9.83
C VAL A 47 2.67 1.62 -11.07
N PHE A 48 1.37 1.36 -11.07
CA PHE A 48 0.58 1.12 -12.28
C PHE A 48 -0.37 2.30 -12.51
N LYS A 49 -0.78 2.50 -13.76
CA LYS A 49 -1.71 3.55 -14.15
C LYS A 49 -3.14 2.99 -14.14
N ARG A 50 -4.02 3.62 -13.37
CA ARG A 50 -5.47 3.39 -13.40
C ARG A 50 -6.15 4.57 -14.08
N ILE A 51 -7.00 4.30 -15.08
CA ILE A 51 -7.82 5.32 -15.73
C ILE A 51 -9.29 4.97 -15.47
N ASP A 52 -10.04 5.91 -14.96
CA ASP A 52 -11.49 5.80 -14.87
C ASP A 52 -12.11 6.07 -16.26
N ARG A 53 -12.86 5.10 -16.79
CA ARG A 53 -13.40 5.22 -18.16
C ARG A 53 -14.53 6.25 -18.28
N ALA A 54 -15.24 6.52 -17.19
CA ALA A 54 -16.35 7.48 -17.22
C ALA A 54 -15.87 8.92 -17.19
N THR A 55 -14.79 9.19 -16.43
CA THR A 55 -14.27 10.56 -16.22
C THR A 55 -13.00 10.84 -17.04
N GLY A 56 -12.28 9.80 -17.46
CA GLY A 56 -10.95 9.92 -18.05
C GLY A 56 -9.84 10.25 -17.02
N GLU A 57 -10.17 10.32 -15.73
CA GLU A 57 -9.18 10.61 -14.69
C GLU A 57 -8.15 9.50 -14.60
N ALA A 58 -6.88 9.87 -14.66
CA ALA A 58 -5.76 8.97 -14.48
C ALA A 58 -5.17 9.12 -13.07
N ARG A 59 -4.92 8.00 -12.41
CA ARG A 59 -4.19 7.91 -11.14
C ARG A 59 -3.08 6.88 -11.25
N TYR A 60 -1.98 7.15 -10.57
CA TYR A 60 -0.83 6.26 -10.50
C TYR A 60 -0.80 5.63 -9.11
N ILE A 61 -1.11 4.34 -9.06
CA ILE A 61 -1.32 3.61 -7.81
C ILE A 61 -0.05 2.82 -7.51
N TYR A 62 0.46 2.93 -6.29
CA TYR A 62 1.66 2.21 -5.88
C TYR A 62 1.41 0.71 -5.80
N HIS A 63 2.34 -0.08 -6.36
CA HIS A 63 2.42 -1.51 -6.10
C HIS A 63 2.73 -1.79 -4.63
N GLY A 64 2.31 -2.93 -4.13
CA GLY A 64 2.78 -3.43 -2.83
C GLY A 64 4.28 -3.73 -2.88
N ASN A 65 4.93 -3.67 -1.73
CA ASN A 65 6.35 -3.94 -1.60
C ASN A 65 6.63 -4.52 -0.21
N ASP A 66 7.33 -5.64 -0.17
CA ASP A 66 7.71 -6.35 1.06
C ASP A 66 8.97 -5.80 1.73
N GLY A 67 9.45 -4.64 1.28
CA GLY A 67 10.69 -4.03 1.76
C GLY A 67 11.93 -4.42 0.97
N THR A 68 11.79 -5.29 -0.04
CA THR A 68 12.83 -5.56 -1.04
C THR A 68 12.92 -4.44 -2.07
N SER A 69 13.79 -4.58 -3.03
CA SER A 69 13.97 -3.58 -4.10
C SER A 69 12.97 -3.70 -5.25
N PHE A 70 12.15 -4.76 -5.27
CA PHE A 70 11.22 -5.02 -6.37
C PHE A 70 9.76 -4.94 -5.92
N PRO A 71 8.92 -4.11 -6.55
CA PRO A 71 7.49 -4.04 -6.27
C PRO A 71 6.74 -5.25 -6.85
N TRP A 72 5.62 -5.62 -6.22
CA TRP A 72 4.77 -6.73 -6.65
C TRP A 72 3.71 -6.25 -7.64
N ASN A 73 3.70 -6.80 -8.86
CA ASN A 73 2.82 -6.35 -9.93
C ASN A 73 1.35 -6.76 -9.76
N ASP A 74 1.08 -7.71 -8.88
CA ASP A 74 -0.26 -8.23 -8.60
C ASP A 74 -0.90 -7.62 -7.34
N THR A 75 -0.25 -6.62 -6.74
CA THR A 75 -0.70 -5.98 -5.52
C THR A 75 -0.78 -4.46 -5.66
N ALA A 76 -1.68 -3.85 -4.91
CA ALA A 76 -1.80 -2.40 -4.75
C ALA A 76 -1.63 -2.04 -3.28
N GLN A 77 -0.85 -1.00 -2.99
CA GLN A 77 -0.55 -0.60 -1.63
C GLN A 77 -1.72 0.13 -0.97
N LEU A 78 -2.24 -0.43 0.10
CA LEU A 78 -3.22 0.24 0.95
C LEU A 78 -2.58 1.40 1.74
N ASP A 79 -3.34 2.48 1.91
CA ASP A 79 -2.91 3.66 2.69
C ASP A 79 -3.23 3.49 4.18
N TYR A 80 -2.33 2.88 4.92
CA TYR A 80 -2.47 2.66 6.37
C TYR A 80 -2.43 3.94 7.22
N LEU A 81 -2.22 5.13 6.64
CA LEU A 81 -2.43 6.39 7.36
C LEU A 81 -3.92 6.70 7.55
N GLN A 82 -4.79 6.10 6.76
CA GLN A 82 -6.23 6.23 6.89
C GLN A 82 -6.75 5.27 7.98
N ALA A 83 -7.52 5.81 8.91
CA ALA A 83 -8.04 5.02 10.03
C ALA A 83 -9.08 3.99 9.59
N ASP A 84 -9.90 4.33 8.61
CA ASP A 84 -10.91 3.44 8.01
C ASP A 84 -10.27 2.28 7.25
N VAL A 85 -9.14 2.49 6.59
CA VAL A 85 -8.36 1.41 5.96
C VAL A 85 -7.84 0.44 7.03
N ARG A 86 -7.24 0.95 8.11
CA ARG A 86 -6.78 0.10 9.21
C ARG A 86 -7.94 -0.70 9.83
N GLU A 87 -9.05 -0.05 10.09
CA GLU A 87 -10.23 -0.72 10.66
C GLU A 87 -10.80 -1.79 9.72
N ALA A 88 -10.85 -1.52 8.41
CA ALA A 88 -11.31 -2.49 7.42
C ALA A 88 -10.40 -3.74 7.40
N VAL A 89 -9.08 -3.55 7.43
CA VAL A 89 -8.13 -4.68 7.46
C VAL A 89 -8.20 -5.45 8.77
N ILE A 90 -8.29 -4.75 9.92
CA ILE A 90 -8.49 -5.39 11.22
C ILE A 90 -9.79 -6.21 11.22
N GLY A 91 -10.87 -5.67 10.67
CA GLY A 91 -12.13 -6.38 10.53
C GLY A 91 -11.99 -7.69 9.73
N GLN A 92 -11.23 -7.67 8.63
CA GLN A 92 -10.95 -8.89 7.86
C GLN A 92 -10.11 -9.90 8.65
N ILE A 93 -9.08 -9.43 9.38
CA ILE A 93 -8.27 -10.30 10.24
C ILE A 93 -9.13 -10.96 11.31
N LEU A 94 -10.02 -10.23 11.98
CA LEU A 94 -10.94 -10.76 12.96
C LEU A 94 -11.90 -11.78 12.36
N GLU A 95 -12.39 -11.55 11.15
CA GLU A 95 -13.26 -12.49 10.43
C GLU A 95 -12.54 -13.82 10.13
N VAL A 96 -11.26 -13.76 9.77
CA VAL A 96 -10.40 -14.95 9.62
C VAL A 96 -10.15 -15.61 10.99
N ALA A 97 -9.86 -14.83 12.03
CA ALA A 97 -9.60 -15.31 13.38
C ALA A 97 -10.79 -16.09 13.97
N ARG A 98 -12.03 -15.69 13.67
CA ARG A 98 -13.25 -16.43 14.08
C ARG A 98 -13.37 -17.81 13.44
N ARG A 99 -12.62 -18.08 12.38
CA ARG A 99 -12.66 -19.35 11.62
C ARG A 99 -11.43 -20.22 11.84
N PHE A 100 -10.30 -19.61 12.21
CA PHE A 100 -9.01 -20.29 12.33
C PHE A 100 -8.27 -19.87 13.60
N ASN A 101 -7.80 -20.84 14.35
CA ASN A 101 -7.07 -20.61 15.61
C ASN A 101 -5.61 -20.18 15.39
N VAL A 102 -5.09 -20.24 14.18
CA VAL A 102 -3.72 -19.82 13.85
C VAL A 102 -3.75 -19.03 12.56
N ILE A 103 -3.18 -17.82 12.57
CA ILE A 103 -3.00 -16.98 11.38
C ILE A 103 -1.52 -16.64 11.24
N ARG A 104 -0.93 -16.95 10.08
CA ARG A 104 0.42 -16.53 9.70
C ARG A 104 0.33 -15.33 8.75
N PHE A 105 1.08 -14.29 9.05
CA PHE A 105 1.22 -13.10 8.23
C PHE A 105 2.57 -13.13 7.51
N ASP A 106 2.52 -13.15 6.19
CA ASP A 106 3.68 -13.00 5.34
C ASP A 106 4.14 -11.55 5.29
N ALA A 107 5.46 -11.32 5.30
CA ALA A 107 6.08 -9.98 5.28
C ALA A 107 5.47 -8.99 6.30
N ALA A 108 5.10 -9.47 7.48
CA ALA A 108 4.40 -8.67 8.50
C ALA A 108 5.13 -7.36 8.86
N MET A 109 6.46 -7.32 8.75
CA MET A 109 7.28 -6.15 9.08
C MET A 109 6.96 -4.91 8.22
N VAL A 110 6.43 -5.06 7.01
CA VAL A 110 6.16 -3.91 6.12
C VAL A 110 5.05 -3.01 6.64
N LEU A 111 4.19 -3.52 7.51
CA LEU A 111 3.11 -2.75 8.15
C LEU A 111 3.53 -2.11 9.48
N ALA A 112 4.77 -2.30 9.93
CA ALA A 112 5.29 -1.51 11.05
C ALA A 112 5.39 -0.03 10.65
N ARG A 113 4.98 0.87 11.53
CA ARG A 113 4.93 2.32 11.25
C ARG A 113 6.22 2.88 10.67
N ARG A 114 7.39 2.42 11.17
CA ARG A 114 8.70 2.82 10.64
C ARG A 114 8.92 2.41 9.18
N HIS A 115 8.37 1.26 8.75
CA HIS A 115 8.48 0.79 7.37
C HIS A 115 7.49 1.53 6.45
N ILE A 116 6.26 1.76 6.91
CA ILE A 116 5.29 2.60 6.23
C ILE A 116 5.89 3.99 5.96
N GLN A 117 6.52 4.60 6.97
CA GLN A 117 7.20 5.87 6.79
C GLN A 117 8.34 5.78 5.78
N ARG A 118 9.22 4.80 5.93
CA ARG A 118 10.38 4.62 5.04
C ARG A 118 9.99 4.38 3.59
N LEU A 119 8.97 3.54 3.37
CA LEU A 119 8.57 3.12 2.02
C LEU A 119 7.68 4.17 1.32
N TRP A 120 6.71 4.72 2.02
CA TRP A 120 5.60 5.45 1.39
C TRP A 120 5.55 6.94 1.77
N TYR A 121 5.99 7.29 2.97
CA TYR A 121 5.91 8.65 3.53
C TYR A 121 7.23 9.06 4.15
N PRO A 122 8.32 9.14 3.38
CA PRO A 122 9.65 9.40 3.93
C PRO A 122 9.69 10.71 4.72
N LEU A 123 10.65 10.82 5.64
CA LEU A 123 10.91 12.10 6.28
C LEU A 123 11.36 13.13 5.25
N PRO A 124 10.97 14.40 5.39
CA PRO A 124 11.50 15.47 4.54
C PRO A 124 13.03 15.45 4.50
N GLY A 125 13.60 15.46 3.31
CA GLY A 125 15.04 15.32 3.08
C GLY A 125 15.56 13.87 2.94
N HIS A 126 14.68 12.87 3.03
CA HIS A 126 15.02 11.44 2.92
C HIS A 126 14.32 10.74 1.73
N GLU A 127 13.89 11.48 0.74
CA GLU A 127 13.07 11.01 -0.38
C GLU A 127 13.86 10.22 -1.45
N ALA A 128 15.17 10.17 -1.33
CA ALA A 128 16.09 9.49 -2.26
C ALA A 128 15.97 9.96 -3.72
N GLY A 129 15.59 11.24 -3.94
CA GLY A 129 15.50 11.82 -5.27
C GLY A 129 14.30 11.38 -6.11
N ILE A 130 13.33 10.71 -5.52
CA ILE A 130 12.10 10.27 -6.22
C ILE A 130 11.02 11.36 -6.09
N PRO A 131 10.58 12.01 -7.20
CA PRO A 131 9.66 13.17 -7.14
C PRO A 131 8.34 12.88 -6.43
N SER A 132 7.71 11.74 -6.69
CA SER A 132 6.46 11.36 -6.03
C SER A 132 6.62 11.11 -4.54
N ARG A 133 7.79 10.63 -4.10
CA ARG A 133 8.11 10.49 -2.67
C ARG A 133 8.34 11.82 -2.00
N SER A 134 8.91 12.80 -2.71
CA SER A 134 9.06 14.16 -2.20
C SER A 134 7.70 14.81 -1.92
N SER A 135 6.72 14.61 -2.81
CA SER A 135 5.36 15.11 -2.60
C SER A 135 4.60 14.40 -1.47
N ALA A 136 4.99 13.16 -1.16
CA ALA A 136 4.42 12.35 -0.09
C ALA A 136 5.23 12.43 1.22
N ALA A 137 6.32 13.21 1.26
CA ALA A 137 7.16 13.33 2.45
C ALA A 137 6.36 13.84 3.65
N LEU A 138 6.52 13.16 4.78
CA LEU A 138 5.70 13.42 5.96
C LEU A 138 6.57 13.57 7.21
N PRO A 139 6.47 14.72 7.93
CA PRO A 139 7.14 14.88 9.21
C PRO A 139 6.71 13.83 10.23
N ALA A 140 7.62 13.40 11.11
CA ALA A 140 7.33 12.38 12.11
C ALA A 140 6.14 12.72 13.02
N ALA A 141 5.96 14.00 13.36
CA ALA A 141 4.82 14.44 14.18
C ALA A 141 3.48 14.25 13.45
N GLU A 142 3.45 14.51 12.14
CA GLU A 142 2.25 14.32 11.33
C GLU A 142 1.94 12.84 11.13
N LEU A 143 2.96 12.01 10.90
CA LEU A 143 2.79 10.55 10.88
C LEU A 143 2.20 10.06 12.21
N ALA A 144 2.77 10.50 13.34
CA ALA A 144 2.29 10.10 14.66
C ALA A 144 0.84 10.56 14.93
N ARG A 145 0.43 11.68 14.37
CA ARG A 145 -0.95 12.18 14.46
C ARG A 145 -1.92 11.31 13.65
N ARG A 146 -1.55 10.91 12.43
CA ARG A 146 -2.38 10.11 11.52
C ARG A 146 -2.37 8.61 11.84
N MET A 147 -1.26 8.12 12.38
CA MET A 147 -1.08 6.74 12.82
C MET A 147 -0.53 6.73 14.27
N PRO A 148 -1.39 6.96 15.27
CA PRO A 148 -0.95 7.15 16.66
C PRO A 148 -0.42 5.88 17.31
N ALA A 149 -0.89 4.71 16.89
CA ALA A 149 -0.44 3.40 17.37
C ALA A 149 0.27 2.62 16.24
N GLU A 150 1.02 1.60 16.62
CA GLU A 150 1.50 0.59 15.69
C GLU A 150 0.31 -0.27 15.22
N PHE A 151 0.19 -0.47 13.90
CA PHE A 151 -0.89 -1.28 13.34
C PHE A 151 -0.99 -2.67 13.97
N TRP A 152 0.14 -3.36 14.11
CA TRP A 152 0.17 -4.69 14.73
C TRP A 152 -0.23 -4.68 16.20
N ARG A 153 -0.03 -3.56 16.90
CA ARG A 153 -0.51 -3.42 18.26
C ARG A 153 -2.04 -3.33 18.31
N GLU A 154 -2.63 -2.55 17.39
CA GLU A 154 -4.09 -2.48 17.24
C GLU A 154 -4.67 -3.86 16.90
N VAL A 155 -4.05 -4.62 15.98
CA VAL A 155 -4.48 -5.99 15.63
C VAL A 155 -4.42 -6.92 16.85
N VAL A 156 -3.28 -6.95 17.56
CA VAL A 156 -3.10 -7.84 18.71
C VAL A 156 -4.11 -7.53 19.81
N ASP A 157 -4.31 -6.26 20.14
CA ASP A 157 -5.24 -5.84 21.18
C ASP A 157 -6.70 -6.20 20.81
N ARG A 158 -7.08 -6.03 19.53
CA ARG A 158 -8.41 -6.40 19.04
C ARG A 158 -8.63 -7.91 19.02
N VAL A 159 -7.67 -8.69 18.53
CA VAL A 159 -7.76 -10.15 18.53
C VAL A 159 -7.82 -10.69 19.97
N ALA A 160 -7.00 -10.19 20.87
CA ALA A 160 -7.04 -10.61 22.27
C ALA A 160 -8.37 -10.29 22.96
N ALA A 161 -9.05 -9.21 22.57
CA ALA A 161 -10.33 -8.83 23.14
C ALA A 161 -11.52 -9.59 22.54
N GLU A 162 -11.50 -9.88 21.23
CA GLU A 162 -12.66 -10.38 20.49
C GLU A 162 -12.56 -11.88 20.16
N VAL A 163 -11.33 -12.41 19.96
CA VAL A 163 -11.07 -13.80 19.55
C VAL A 163 -9.81 -14.34 20.25
N PRO A 164 -9.82 -14.45 21.60
CA PRO A 164 -8.61 -14.68 22.42
C PRO A 164 -7.89 -16.02 22.16
N ASP A 165 -8.58 -16.98 21.55
CA ASP A 165 -8.01 -18.32 21.27
C ASP A 165 -7.22 -18.36 19.94
N THR A 166 -6.97 -17.22 19.29
CA THR A 166 -6.25 -17.16 18.03
C THR A 166 -4.78 -16.81 18.24
N LEU A 167 -3.89 -17.64 17.69
CA LEU A 167 -2.45 -17.41 17.65
C LEU A 167 -2.08 -16.64 16.36
N LEU A 168 -1.35 -15.56 16.53
CA LEU A 168 -0.82 -14.76 15.43
C LEU A 168 0.67 -15.03 15.25
N LEU A 169 1.10 -15.37 14.04
CA LEU A 169 2.49 -15.63 13.67
C LEU A 169 2.93 -14.61 12.62
N ALA A 170 4.07 -13.97 12.84
CA ALA A 170 4.72 -13.06 11.89
C ALA A 170 5.88 -13.76 11.19
N GLU A 171 6.01 -13.55 9.88
CA GLU A 171 7.15 -13.97 9.07
C GLU A 171 7.93 -12.76 8.57
#